data_b9497653d9681ec6cf7f73b8f5ee920d
#
_entry.id   b9497653d9681ec6cf7f73b8f5ee920d
#
_cell.length_a   1.000
_cell.length_b   1.000
_cell.length_c   1.000
_cell.angle_alpha   90.00
_cell.angle_beta   90.00
_cell.angle_gamma   90.00
#
_symmetry.space_group_name_H-M   'P 1'
#
loop_
_entity.id
_entity.type
_entity.pdbx_description
1 polymer ?
#
loop_
_entity_poly.entity_id
_entity_poly.type
_entity_poly.pdbx_seq_one_letter_code
_entity_poly.pdbx_strand_id
1 'polypeptide(L)'
;NEGVDHVVEVGGGGTFSQSVTATKLGGHIAMIGVLSGPSAENVILPKIFLKQIRTSGIAMGNHQSQIAMVEYLENSDIKPLISDTFDLAELANAFQHQMDHKHFGKISITMS
;
A
#
# COMPACT_ATOMS: atom_id res chain seq x y z
N ASN A 1 15.36 -10.08 17.67
CA ASN A 1 14.79 -9.40 16.49
C ASN A 1 13.93 -8.23 16.95
N GLU A 2 14.36 -7.01 16.65
CA GLU A 2 13.68 -5.81 17.16
C GLU A 2 12.42 -5.45 16.35
N GLY A 3 12.26 -5.98 15.15
CA GLY A 3 11.21 -5.64 14.20
C GLY A 3 11.63 -4.52 13.24
N VAL A 4 10.67 -3.97 12.48
CA VAL A 4 10.91 -2.95 11.47
C VAL A 4 10.47 -1.56 11.96
N ASP A 5 11.12 -0.51 11.45
CA ASP A 5 10.82 0.88 11.81
C ASP A 5 9.46 1.33 11.30
N HIS A 6 9.14 0.96 10.06
CA HIS A 6 7.93 1.37 9.36
C HIS A 6 7.27 0.18 8.69
N VAL A 7 5.96 0.12 8.79
CA VAL A 7 5.10 -0.82 8.04
C VAL A 7 4.15 0.00 7.17
N VAL A 8 4.07 -0.36 5.89
CA VAL A 8 3.04 0.12 4.98
C VAL A 8 1.94 -0.94 4.94
N GLU A 9 0.84 -0.66 5.63
CA GLU A 9 -0.27 -1.59 5.83
C GLU A 9 -1.34 -1.38 4.76
N VAL A 10 -1.45 -2.33 3.84
CA VAL A 10 -2.40 -2.29 2.72
C VAL A 10 -3.53 -3.31 2.87
N GLY A 11 -3.33 -4.36 3.64
CA GLY A 11 -4.29 -5.45 3.79
C GLY A 11 -5.44 -5.12 4.74
N GLY A 12 -5.17 -4.42 5.82
CA GLY A 12 -6.20 -4.10 6.81
C GLY A 12 -6.52 -5.26 7.74
N GLY A 13 -7.80 -5.67 7.79
CA GLY A 13 -8.30 -6.62 8.77
C GLY A 13 -7.54 -7.93 8.89
N GLY A 14 -7.16 -8.51 7.75
CA GLY A 14 -6.46 -9.79 7.72
C GLY A 14 -4.96 -9.73 8.06
N THR A 15 -4.32 -8.56 7.97
CA THR A 15 -2.86 -8.41 8.11
C THR A 15 -2.42 -7.49 9.25
N PHE A 16 -3.30 -6.63 9.76
CA PHE A 16 -2.95 -5.63 10.78
C PHE A 16 -2.30 -6.20 12.04
N SER A 17 -2.76 -7.35 12.52
CA SER A 17 -2.18 -8.04 13.69
C SER A 17 -0.73 -8.48 13.44
N GLN A 18 -0.41 -8.88 12.21
CA GLN A 18 0.94 -9.24 11.78
C GLN A 18 1.81 -7.99 11.71
N SER A 19 1.27 -6.88 11.16
CA SER A 19 1.93 -5.57 11.09
C SER A 19 2.31 -5.07 12.49
N VAL A 20 1.40 -5.15 13.46
CA VAL A 20 1.67 -4.82 14.88
C VAL A 20 2.79 -5.69 15.45
N THR A 21 2.81 -6.96 15.09
CA THR A 21 3.84 -7.89 15.58
C THR A 21 5.22 -7.58 14.96
N ALA A 22 5.26 -7.28 13.67
CA ALA A 22 6.47 -6.98 12.93
C ALA A 22 7.10 -5.62 13.29
N THR A 23 6.30 -4.66 13.75
CA THR A 23 6.77 -3.31 14.10
C THR A 23 7.61 -3.35 15.38
N LYS A 24 8.75 -2.65 15.41
CA LYS A 24 9.60 -2.52 16.60
C LYS A 24 9.02 -1.55 17.62
N LEU A 25 9.69 -1.45 18.80
CA LEU A 25 9.42 -0.43 19.81
C LEU A 25 9.54 0.98 19.22
N GLY A 26 8.54 1.83 19.41
CA GLY A 26 8.48 3.19 18.88
C GLY A 26 8.26 3.27 17.37
N GLY A 27 8.02 2.14 16.68
CA GLY A 27 7.83 2.08 15.25
C GLY A 27 6.50 2.69 14.77
N HIS A 28 6.30 2.71 13.46
CA HIS A 28 5.16 3.37 12.82
C HIS A 28 4.47 2.45 11.81
N ILE A 29 3.15 2.43 11.84
CA ILE A 29 2.30 1.74 10.85
C ILE A 29 1.53 2.80 10.05
N ALA A 30 1.82 2.91 8.76
CA ALA A 30 1.05 3.70 7.80
C ALA A 30 -0.08 2.83 7.23
N MET A 31 -1.31 3.07 7.67
CA MET A 31 -2.49 2.32 7.22
C MET A 31 -3.07 2.99 5.98
N ILE A 32 -2.89 2.38 4.81
CA ILE A 32 -3.27 2.92 3.51
C ILE A 32 -4.32 2.09 2.78
N GLY A 33 -4.63 0.90 3.27
CA GLY A 33 -5.62 0.03 2.62
C GLY A 33 -6.30 -0.95 3.55
N VAL A 34 -7.36 -1.56 3.03
CA VAL A 34 -8.19 -2.55 3.72
C VAL A 34 -8.56 -3.73 2.80
N LEU A 35 -7.62 -4.15 1.96
CA LEU A 35 -7.85 -5.14 0.90
C LEU A 35 -8.33 -6.51 1.41
N SER A 36 -7.95 -6.89 2.63
CA SER A 36 -8.37 -8.15 3.27
C SER A 36 -9.49 -7.97 4.30
N GLY A 37 -10.15 -6.82 4.30
CA GLY A 37 -11.29 -6.52 5.14
C GLY A 37 -11.13 -5.25 5.98
N PRO A 38 -12.27 -4.61 6.31
CA PRO A 38 -12.28 -3.33 7.03
C PRO A 38 -12.08 -3.48 8.55
N SER A 39 -12.22 -4.67 9.11
CA SER A 39 -12.19 -4.91 10.55
C SER A 39 -11.12 -5.91 10.93
N ALA A 40 -10.32 -5.59 11.94
CA ALA A 40 -9.30 -6.47 12.48
C ALA A 40 -9.78 -7.08 13.81
N GLU A 41 -10.09 -8.38 13.81
CA GLU A 41 -10.64 -9.05 14.98
C GLU A 41 -9.58 -9.52 16.00
N ASN A 42 -8.38 -9.80 15.55
CA ASN A 42 -7.32 -10.41 16.38
C ASN A 42 -6.20 -9.46 16.75
N VAL A 43 -6.52 -8.21 17.02
CA VAL A 43 -5.53 -7.20 17.40
C VAL A 43 -5.21 -7.30 18.89
N ILE A 44 -3.97 -7.60 19.21
CA ILE A 44 -3.47 -7.65 20.59
C ILE A 44 -3.11 -6.23 21.02
N LEU A 45 -4.08 -5.48 21.58
CA LEU A 45 -3.90 -4.10 22.04
C LEU A 45 -2.68 -3.89 22.94
N PRO A 46 -2.35 -4.77 23.92
CA PRO A 46 -1.13 -4.65 24.71
C PRO A 46 0.14 -4.52 23.89
N LYS A 47 0.24 -5.17 22.72
CA LYS A 47 1.41 -5.02 21.85
C LYS A 47 1.56 -3.60 21.29
N ILE A 48 0.44 -2.92 21.02
CA ILE A 48 0.47 -1.55 20.48
C ILE A 48 1.00 -0.58 21.52
N PHE A 49 0.42 -0.57 22.75
CA PHE A 49 0.85 0.41 23.74
C PHE A 49 2.20 0.05 24.39
N LEU A 50 2.49 -1.23 24.66
CA LEU A 50 3.79 -1.63 25.22
C LEU A 50 4.96 -1.37 24.25
N LYS A 51 4.72 -1.53 22.96
CA LYS A 51 5.69 -1.17 21.93
C LYS A 51 5.65 0.31 21.53
N GLN A 52 4.72 1.11 22.08
CA GLN A 52 4.56 2.54 21.75
C GLN A 52 4.42 2.77 20.25
N ILE A 53 3.68 1.89 19.56
CA ILE A 53 3.48 1.95 18.11
C ILE A 53 2.60 3.14 17.77
N ARG A 54 3.03 3.93 16.78
CA ARG A 54 2.21 4.98 16.17
C ARG A 54 1.52 4.43 14.93
N THR A 55 0.22 4.67 14.81
CA THR A 55 -0.55 4.29 13.63
C THR A 55 -1.16 5.54 13.01
N SER A 56 -0.94 5.74 11.70
CA SER A 56 -1.52 6.84 10.93
C SER A 56 -2.36 6.31 9.78
N GLY A 57 -3.61 6.78 9.68
CA GLY A 57 -4.43 6.54 8.51
C GLY A 57 -4.05 7.48 7.36
N ILE A 58 -3.91 6.95 6.16
CA ILE A 58 -3.60 7.69 4.94
C ILE A 58 -4.61 7.26 3.88
N ALA A 59 -5.59 8.12 3.59
CA ALA A 59 -6.61 7.79 2.59
C ALA A 59 -6.08 8.01 1.17
N MET A 60 -5.56 9.20 0.89
CA MET A 60 -5.00 9.56 -0.42
C MET A 60 -4.21 10.87 -0.30
N GLY A 61 -3.44 11.20 -1.33
CA GLY A 61 -2.82 12.52 -1.48
C GLY A 61 -3.80 13.55 -2.07
N ASN A 62 -3.54 14.82 -1.80
CA ASN A 62 -4.22 15.95 -2.45
C ASN A 62 -3.50 16.34 -3.76
N HIS A 63 -4.03 17.32 -4.50
CA HIS A 63 -3.44 17.80 -5.75
C HIS A 63 -2.00 18.30 -5.56
N GLN A 64 -1.71 18.99 -4.45
CA GLN A 64 -0.35 19.48 -4.17
C GLN A 64 0.64 18.31 -3.93
N SER A 65 0.19 17.25 -3.25
CA SER A 65 0.99 16.03 -3.08
C SER A 65 1.26 15.33 -4.41
N GLN A 66 0.30 15.38 -5.34
CA GLN A 66 0.47 14.82 -6.68
C GLN A 66 1.52 15.62 -7.47
N ILE A 67 1.48 16.96 -7.44
CA ILE A 67 2.48 17.81 -8.09
C ILE A 67 3.87 17.49 -7.54
N ALA A 68 4.02 17.47 -6.22
CA ALA A 68 5.31 17.17 -5.58
C ALA A 68 5.83 15.76 -5.94
N MET A 69 4.93 14.78 -6.07
CA MET A 69 5.29 13.43 -6.51
C MET A 69 5.80 13.43 -7.95
N VAL A 70 5.13 14.14 -8.86
CA VAL A 70 5.56 14.25 -10.27
C VAL A 70 6.91 14.91 -10.37
N GLU A 71 7.11 16.06 -9.71
CA GLU A 71 8.40 16.76 -9.65
C GLU A 71 9.53 15.86 -9.11
N TYR A 72 9.23 15.08 -8.07
CA TYR A 72 10.20 14.13 -7.53
C TYR A 72 10.56 13.03 -8.53
N LEU A 73 9.58 12.46 -9.23
CA LEU A 73 9.80 11.41 -10.24
C LEU A 73 10.59 11.95 -11.43
N GLU A 74 10.31 13.16 -11.90
CA GLU A 74 11.04 13.82 -13.01
C GLU A 74 12.51 14.07 -12.68
N ASN A 75 12.84 14.32 -11.41
CA ASN A 75 14.19 14.58 -10.92
C ASN A 75 14.87 13.35 -10.30
N SER A 76 14.30 12.15 -10.45
CA SER A 76 14.83 10.90 -9.92
C SER A 76 14.95 9.83 -11.00
N ASP A 77 15.75 8.81 -10.74
CA ASP A 77 15.86 7.63 -11.60
C ASP A 77 14.75 6.60 -11.35
N ILE A 78 13.77 6.92 -10.49
CA ILE A 78 12.68 6.03 -10.15
C ILE A 78 11.68 5.98 -11.30
N LYS A 79 11.49 4.79 -11.87
CA LYS A 79 10.45 4.53 -12.89
C LYS A 79 9.46 3.52 -12.35
N PRO A 80 8.15 3.78 -12.48
CA PRO A 80 7.14 2.77 -12.17
C PRO A 80 7.37 1.50 -12.97
N LEU A 81 7.34 0.36 -12.30
CA LEU A 81 7.39 -0.92 -12.99
C LEU A 81 6.01 -1.17 -13.64
N ILE A 82 5.99 -1.30 -14.96
CA ILE A 82 4.81 -1.68 -15.74
C ILE A 82 5.03 -3.13 -16.17
N SER A 83 4.19 -4.04 -15.66
CA SER A 83 4.29 -5.47 -16.01
C SER A 83 3.51 -5.81 -17.27
N ASP A 84 2.38 -5.13 -17.49
CA ASP A 84 1.43 -5.45 -18.55
C ASP A 84 0.87 -4.18 -19.16
N THR A 85 0.59 -4.23 -20.46
CA THR A 85 -0.03 -3.14 -21.20
C THR A 85 -1.19 -3.68 -22.02
N PHE A 86 -2.34 -3.01 -21.96
CA PHE A 86 -3.55 -3.34 -22.72
C PHE A 86 -3.98 -2.13 -23.54
N ASP A 87 -4.64 -2.38 -24.67
CA ASP A 87 -5.31 -1.33 -25.41
C ASP A 87 -6.61 -0.90 -24.71
N LEU A 88 -7.07 0.32 -24.93
CA LEU A 88 -8.31 0.83 -24.32
C LEU A 88 -9.52 -0.07 -24.64
N ALA A 89 -9.55 -0.68 -25.83
CA ALA A 89 -10.58 -1.64 -26.22
C ALA A 89 -10.60 -2.90 -25.33
N GLU A 90 -9.48 -3.21 -24.67
CA GLU A 90 -9.31 -4.37 -23.78
C GLU A 90 -9.41 -4.01 -22.29
N LEU A 91 -9.95 -2.84 -21.98
CA LEU A 91 -10.01 -2.33 -20.57
C LEU A 91 -10.65 -3.34 -19.61
N ALA A 92 -11.69 -4.05 -20.04
CA ALA A 92 -12.34 -5.08 -19.21
C ALA A 92 -11.37 -6.25 -18.88
N ASN A 93 -10.55 -6.65 -19.85
CA ASN A 93 -9.54 -7.70 -19.66
C ASN A 93 -8.42 -7.22 -18.71
N ALA A 94 -8.04 -5.96 -18.80
CA ALA A 94 -7.06 -5.36 -17.89
C ALA A 94 -7.55 -5.37 -16.43
N PHE A 95 -8.81 -5.02 -16.18
CA PHE A 95 -9.42 -5.12 -14.84
C PHE A 95 -9.51 -6.57 -14.37
N GLN A 96 -9.90 -7.51 -15.22
CA GLN A 96 -9.94 -8.91 -14.85
C GLN A 96 -8.55 -9.45 -14.50
N HIS A 97 -7.53 -9.07 -15.29
CA HIS A 97 -6.14 -9.41 -15.04
C HIS A 97 -5.65 -8.88 -13.67
N GLN A 98 -6.06 -7.65 -13.30
CA GLN A 98 -5.77 -7.06 -11.99
C GLN A 98 -6.47 -7.84 -10.87
N MET A 99 -7.75 -8.18 -11.03
CA MET A 99 -8.52 -8.94 -10.03
C MET A 99 -7.98 -10.36 -9.84
N ASP A 100 -7.45 -10.97 -10.90
CA ASP A 100 -6.82 -12.29 -10.86
C ASP A 100 -5.42 -12.27 -10.21
N HIS A 101 -4.92 -11.11 -9.78
CA HIS A 101 -3.58 -10.91 -9.21
C HIS A 101 -2.43 -11.41 -10.11
N LYS A 102 -2.59 -11.30 -11.44
CA LYS A 102 -1.60 -11.78 -12.42
C LYS A 102 -0.49 -10.76 -12.73
N HIS A 103 -0.70 -9.50 -12.36
CA HIS A 103 0.25 -8.41 -12.59
C HIS A 103 1.29 -8.29 -11.47
N PHE A 104 2.43 -7.69 -11.80
CA PHE A 104 3.43 -7.26 -10.82
C PHE A 104 3.81 -5.79 -11.10
N GLY A 105 3.47 -4.88 -10.18
CA GLY A 105 3.64 -3.44 -10.35
C GLY A 105 2.38 -2.78 -10.93
N LYS A 106 2.51 -2.12 -12.07
CA LYS A 106 1.41 -1.36 -12.70
C LYS A 106 0.95 -2.01 -14.00
N ILE A 107 -0.34 -1.91 -14.26
CA ILE A 107 -0.95 -2.19 -15.56
C ILE A 107 -1.12 -0.85 -16.29
N SER A 108 -0.66 -0.76 -17.52
CA SER A 108 -0.82 0.43 -18.39
C SER A 108 -1.94 0.22 -19.40
N ILE A 109 -2.65 1.29 -19.70
CA ILE A 109 -3.63 1.33 -20.80
C ILE A 109 -3.15 2.31 -21.86
N THR A 110 -3.02 1.84 -23.11
CA THR A 110 -2.74 2.71 -24.26
C THR A 110 -4.03 3.30 -24.80
N MET A 111 -4.01 4.60 -25.05
CA MET A 111 -5.14 5.33 -25.63
C MET A 111 -4.81 5.72 -27.08
N SER A 112 -4.59 4.73 -27.92
CA SER A 112 -4.34 4.91 -29.35
C SER A 112 -5.63 4.82 -30.15
#